data_7462472c874c842daa1efe9db23029b0
#
_entry.id   7462472c874c842daa1efe9db23029b0
#
_cell.length_a   1.000
_cell.length_b   1.000
_cell.length_c   1.000
_cell.angle_alpha   90.00
_cell.angle_beta   90.00
_cell.angle_gamma   90.00
#
_symmetry.space_group_name_H-M   'P 1'
#
loop_
_entity.id
_entity.type
_entity.pdbx_description
1 polymer ?
#
loop_
_entity_poly.entity_id
_entity_poly.type
_entity_poly.pdbx_seq_one_letter_code
_entity_poly.pdbx_strand_id
1 'polypeptide(L)'
;MIKKGIRIVNSKIVYYVFAALIFVTVFCLLGERGYLLWKDSPAYLAFDGRTGIVPIYPLFLQINRMIFGEELFLYAVIVEQTILTVICILAFTEFIRKRFRLSYLASYPVLLFSVFMPFTTNYPLSISNHDIMTEALAYPIFYLYMICFLKFIFDKKYKDLVIMVLVSVILALIRTQLQLVGVFNAAAFFYVSWMKGRKYPLGRQIMQAVLYVFLSAMVLLVGEIMILGANSAGQRLIAAMNKETEVKEMVMAEEGEPEAETMDEPETETNSIEQVEVQPETASVKVAETSGSNMTEQYGHLIIDKAVYEIDEDDYLLFEEEELQKLCMKIYQEADEERQRYVYARNDLWMWQDIMNGIGSGTSIIGAAWNEYLAENPDTGLTYSAINQIAVVLLKEHLGRVIYHTLRMLPQGFICTVFFQKEGVYLLCHLITLVIYVSAIVLAVWGYRRKDLNNQYPEFLLGCIVINICFVLIQSIMYFAMQRYLVYCFGIFYVAYYLTLKEVFNRFWHGRKKGRIKFGFWMVSQKKI
;
A
#
# COMPACT_ATOMS: atom_id res chain seq x y z
N MET A 1 -3.78 -1.49 -46.68
CA MET A 1 -4.00 -2.36 -45.53
C MET A 1 -3.69 -1.69 -44.19
N ILE A 2 -2.52 -1.10 -43.97
CA ILE A 2 -2.09 -0.50 -42.68
C ILE A 2 -3.08 0.56 -42.14
N LYS A 3 -3.57 1.51 -42.97
CA LYS A 3 -4.53 2.52 -42.56
C LYS A 3 -5.87 1.94 -42.08
N LYS A 4 -6.34 0.85 -42.70
CA LYS A 4 -7.57 0.16 -42.30
C LYS A 4 -7.38 -0.58 -40.98
N GLY A 5 -6.24 -1.24 -40.77
CA GLY A 5 -5.88 -1.87 -39.49
C GLY A 5 -5.80 -0.88 -38.32
N ILE A 6 -5.11 0.27 -38.51
CA ILE A 6 -5.02 1.32 -37.49
C ILE A 6 -6.42 1.88 -37.12
N ARG A 7 -7.31 2.02 -38.09
CA ARG A 7 -8.69 2.48 -37.84
C ARG A 7 -9.50 1.49 -37.01
N ILE A 8 -9.32 0.19 -37.25
CA ILE A 8 -9.98 -0.86 -36.48
C ILE A 8 -9.49 -0.86 -35.03
N VAL A 9 -8.17 -0.90 -34.81
CA VAL A 9 -7.56 -0.91 -33.47
C VAL A 9 -7.90 0.38 -32.68
N ASN A 10 -8.11 1.51 -33.37
CA ASN A 10 -8.51 2.77 -32.75
C ASN A 10 -10.02 2.89 -32.50
N SER A 11 -10.79 1.81 -32.64
CA SER A 11 -12.23 1.81 -32.37
C SER A 11 -12.54 1.60 -30.88
N LYS A 12 -13.63 2.18 -30.43
CA LYS A 12 -14.12 2.03 -29.04
C LYS A 12 -14.38 0.54 -28.71
N ILE A 13 -15.04 -0.17 -29.62
CA ILE A 13 -15.43 -1.57 -29.43
C ILE A 13 -14.18 -2.45 -29.24
N VAL A 14 -13.21 -2.34 -30.14
CA VAL A 14 -11.97 -3.13 -30.07
C VAL A 14 -11.20 -2.85 -28.78
N TYR A 15 -11.16 -1.58 -28.36
CA TYR A 15 -10.52 -1.20 -27.09
C TYR A 15 -11.16 -1.89 -25.88
N TYR A 16 -12.50 -1.86 -25.76
CA TYR A 16 -13.17 -2.49 -24.62
C TYR A 16 -13.18 -4.02 -24.69
N VAL A 17 -13.24 -4.61 -25.87
CA VAL A 17 -13.05 -6.06 -26.05
C VAL A 17 -11.64 -6.48 -25.62
N PHE A 18 -10.63 -5.72 -26.02
CA PHE A 18 -9.25 -5.97 -25.59
C PHE A 18 -9.10 -5.83 -24.06
N ALA A 19 -9.68 -4.80 -23.47
CA ALA A 19 -9.69 -4.63 -22.02
C ALA A 19 -10.35 -5.82 -21.32
N ALA A 20 -11.53 -6.24 -21.78
CA ALA A 20 -12.23 -7.39 -21.23
C ALA A 20 -11.39 -8.68 -21.33
N LEU A 21 -10.76 -8.93 -22.49
CA LEU A 21 -9.87 -10.08 -22.68
C LEU A 21 -8.69 -10.08 -21.72
N ILE A 22 -8.04 -8.93 -21.51
CA ILE A 22 -6.94 -8.81 -20.53
C ILE A 22 -7.43 -9.18 -19.12
N PHE A 23 -8.53 -8.57 -18.67
CA PHE A 23 -9.05 -8.84 -17.33
C PHE A 23 -9.48 -10.30 -17.15
N VAL A 24 -10.15 -10.87 -18.13
CA VAL A 24 -10.52 -12.30 -18.12
C VAL A 24 -9.26 -13.18 -18.07
N THR A 25 -8.25 -12.89 -18.89
CA THR A 25 -7.01 -13.66 -18.91
C THR A 25 -6.30 -13.58 -17.55
N VAL A 26 -6.15 -12.38 -16.99
CA VAL A 26 -5.52 -12.20 -15.66
C VAL A 26 -6.32 -12.91 -14.58
N PHE A 27 -7.65 -12.78 -14.60
CA PHE A 27 -8.52 -13.47 -13.64
C PHE A 27 -8.42 -14.99 -13.74
N CYS A 28 -8.48 -15.54 -14.95
CA CYS A 28 -8.35 -16.99 -15.15
C CYS A 28 -6.98 -17.54 -14.75
N LEU A 29 -5.89 -16.84 -15.12
CA LEU A 29 -4.53 -17.25 -14.74
C LEU A 29 -4.30 -17.26 -13.24
N LEU A 30 -4.93 -16.35 -12.51
CA LEU A 30 -4.89 -16.31 -11.06
C LEU A 30 -5.91 -17.27 -10.44
N GLY A 31 -7.07 -17.45 -11.09
CA GLY A 31 -8.18 -18.28 -10.63
C GLY A 31 -7.85 -19.75 -10.47
N GLU A 32 -6.89 -20.27 -11.26
CA GLU A 32 -6.38 -21.64 -11.10
C GLU A 32 -5.78 -21.90 -9.70
N ARG A 33 -5.37 -20.84 -9.00
CA ARG A 33 -4.82 -20.91 -7.65
C ARG A 33 -5.87 -20.77 -6.54
N GLY A 34 -7.11 -20.47 -6.90
CA GLY A 34 -8.17 -20.13 -5.96
C GLY A 34 -7.90 -18.82 -5.19
N TYR A 35 -8.43 -18.70 -3.98
CA TYR A 35 -8.08 -17.60 -3.07
C TYR A 35 -6.75 -17.90 -2.36
N LEU A 36 -5.99 -16.85 -2.07
CA LEU A 36 -4.69 -16.94 -1.42
C LEU A 36 -4.77 -16.33 -0.02
N LEU A 37 -4.45 -17.14 0.99
CA LEU A 37 -4.31 -16.70 2.36
C LEU A 37 -2.84 -16.41 2.66
N TRP A 38 -2.59 -15.21 3.17
CA TRP A 38 -1.27 -14.77 3.62
C TRP A 38 -1.17 -14.79 5.14
N LYS A 39 0.01 -14.59 5.68
CA LYS A 39 0.26 -14.54 7.13
C LYS A 39 -0.70 -13.57 7.87
N ASP A 40 -1.09 -12.46 7.22
CA ASP A 40 -1.99 -11.46 7.80
C ASP A 40 -3.48 -11.79 7.61
N SER A 41 -3.84 -12.72 6.69
CA SER A 41 -5.24 -13.02 6.36
C SER A 41 -6.06 -13.56 7.54
N PRO A 42 -5.53 -14.45 8.41
CA PRO A 42 -6.26 -14.92 9.59
C PRO A 42 -6.71 -13.79 10.51
N ALA A 43 -5.88 -12.74 10.67
CA ALA A 43 -6.20 -11.61 11.51
C ALA A 43 -7.38 -10.77 10.96
N TYR A 44 -7.58 -10.73 9.64
CA TYR A 44 -8.75 -10.07 9.03
C TYR A 44 -10.00 -10.94 9.10
N LEU A 45 -9.85 -12.26 9.00
CA LEU A 45 -10.96 -13.22 9.03
C LEU A 45 -11.52 -13.41 10.43
N ALA A 46 -10.66 -13.45 11.44
CA ALA A 46 -10.99 -13.63 12.84
C ALA A 46 -11.10 -12.30 13.59
N PHE A 47 -11.41 -11.19 12.90
CA PHE A 47 -11.33 -9.86 13.46
C PHE A 47 -11.98 -9.76 14.85
N ASP A 48 -11.12 -9.73 15.84
CA ASP A 48 -11.45 -9.70 17.27
C ASP A 48 -11.27 -8.32 17.92
N GLY A 49 -11.11 -7.27 17.09
CA GLY A 49 -10.86 -5.90 17.55
C GLY A 49 -9.41 -5.60 17.90
N ARG A 50 -8.45 -6.43 17.43
CA ARG A 50 -7.01 -6.19 17.66
C ARG A 50 -6.59 -4.82 17.17
N THR A 51 -5.72 -4.19 17.94
CA THR A 51 -5.10 -2.91 17.58
C THR A 51 -4.34 -3.02 16.27
N GLY A 52 -4.53 -2.04 15.39
CA GLY A 52 -3.85 -1.97 14.09
C GLY A 52 -4.67 -2.38 12.90
N ILE A 53 -5.76 -3.14 13.07
CA ILE A 53 -6.64 -3.53 11.99
C ILE A 53 -7.77 -2.50 11.86
N VAL A 54 -7.88 -1.90 10.69
CA VAL A 54 -8.94 -0.96 10.35
C VAL A 54 -10.18 -1.68 9.81
N PRO A 55 -11.41 -1.16 10.03
CA PRO A 55 -12.63 -1.96 10.01
C PRO A 55 -13.18 -2.31 8.63
N ILE A 56 -12.87 -1.55 7.56
CA ILE A 56 -13.58 -1.73 6.27
C ILE A 56 -13.33 -3.10 5.66
N TYR A 57 -12.08 -3.58 5.68
CA TYR A 57 -11.77 -4.88 5.08
C TYR A 57 -12.35 -6.05 5.87
N PRO A 58 -12.22 -6.14 7.20
CA PRO A 58 -12.94 -7.13 7.99
C PRO A 58 -14.46 -7.09 7.82
N LEU A 59 -15.07 -5.89 7.81
CA LEU A 59 -16.51 -5.75 7.53
C LEU A 59 -16.88 -6.28 6.15
N PHE A 60 -16.08 -5.99 5.14
CA PHE A 60 -16.28 -6.52 3.79
C PHE A 60 -16.24 -8.06 3.78
N LEU A 61 -15.31 -8.69 4.49
CA LEU A 61 -15.23 -10.14 4.63
C LEU A 61 -16.46 -10.70 5.37
N GLN A 62 -16.87 -10.08 6.49
CA GLN A 62 -18.02 -10.54 7.28
C GLN A 62 -19.34 -10.40 6.51
N ILE A 63 -19.53 -9.31 5.78
CA ILE A 63 -20.73 -9.13 4.93
C ILE A 63 -20.79 -10.24 3.86
N ASN A 64 -19.67 -10.55 3.22
CA ASN A 64 -19.59 -11.64 2.25
C ASN A 64 -19.89 -13.01 2.90
N ARG A 65 -19.35 -13.26 4.10
CA ARG A 65 -19.64 -14.47 4.88
C ARG A 65 -21.13 -14.62 5.19
N MET A 66 -21.79 -13.52 5.59
CA MET A 66 -23.22 -13.52 5.86
C MET A 66 -24.08 -13.78 4.62
N ILE A 67 -23.67 -13.30 3.44
CA ILE A 67 -24.43 -13.43 2.20
C ILE A 67 -24.22 -14.79 1.53
N PHE A 68 -22.97 -15.26 1.48
CA PHE A 68 -22.57 -16.43 0.69
C PHE A 68 -22.27 -17.68 1.53
N GLY A 69 -22.29 -17.58 2.88
CA GLY A 69 -21.94 -18.68 3.78
C GLY A 69 -20.44 -18.98 3.83
N GLU A 70 -20.05 -19.85 4.77
CA GLU A 70 -18.64 -20.16 5.06
C GLU A 70 -17.88 -20.77 3.85
N GLU A 71 -18.54 -21.57 3.04
CA GLU A 71 -17.90 -22.30 1.94
C GLU A 71 -17.57 -21.40 0.73
N LEU A 72 -18.41 -20.39 0.45
CA LEU A 72 -18.36 -19.64 -0.80
C LEU A 72 -17.87 -18.19 -0.63
N PHE A 73 -17.85 -17.64 0.59
CA PHE A 73 -17.61 -16.20 0.78
C PHE A 73 -16.23 -15.75 0.28
N LEU A 74 -15.16 -16.56 0.43
CA LEU A 74 -13.84 -16.19 -0.06
C LEU A 74 -13.77 -16.14 -1.59
N TYR A 75 -14.51 -17.02 -2.27
CA TYR A 75 -14.66 -16.95 -3.72
C TYR A 75 -15.45 -15.71 -4.16
N ALA A 76 -16.50 -15.35 -3.43
CA ALA A 76 -17.25 -14.11 -3.68
C ALA A 76 -16.35 -12.88 -3.51
N VAL A 77 -15.56 -12.84 -2.45
CA VAL A 77 -14.58 -11.77 -2.17
C VAL A 77 -13.63 -11.55 -3.34
N ILE A 78 -13.00 -12.60 -3.87
CA ILE A 78 -12.05 -12.45 -5.00
C ILE A 78 -12.75 -12.00 -6.29
N VAL A 79 -13.98 -12.43 -6.52
CA VAL A 79 -14.80 -11.97 -7.66
C VAL A 79 -15.12 -10.48 -7.51
N GLU A 80 -15.58 -10.04 -6.35
CA GLU A 80 -15.92 -8.65 -6.08
C GLU A 80 -14.69 -7.73 -6.16
N GLN A 81 -13.55 -8.13 -5.58
CA GLN A 81 -12.28 -7.42 -5.70
C GLN A 81 -11.85 -7.27 -7.16
N THR A 82 -12.04 -8.31 -7.97
CA THR A 82 -11.73 -8.27 -9.40
C THR A 82 -12.66 -7.32 -10.15
N ILE A 83 -13.97 -7.41 -9.92
CA ILE A 83 -14.96 -6.50 -10.55
C ILE A 83 -14.65 -5.05 -10.19
N LEU A 84 -14.36 -4.76 -8.93
CA LEU A 84 -14.01 -3.43 -8.46
C LEU A 84 -12.75 -2.91 -9.15
N THR A 85 -11.73 -3.76 -9.28
CA THR A 85 -10.47 -3.43 -9.97
C THR A 85 -10.72 -3.09 -11.44
N VAL A 86 -11.52 -3.89 -12.14
CA VAL A 86 -11.90 -3.62 -13.54
C VAL A 86 -12.61 -2.27 -13.67
N ILE A 87 -13.61 -2.02 -12.83
CA ILE A 87 -14.38 -0.77 -12.85
C ILE A 87 -13.46 0.44 -12.59
N CYS A 88 -12.64 0.39 -11.55
CA CYS A 88 -11.79 1.51 -11.16
C CYS A 88 -10.69 1.81 -12.18
N ILE A 89 -10.02 0.77 -12.73
CA ILE A 89 -9.00 0.96 -13.76
C ILE A 89 -9.62 1.48 -15.06
N LEU A 90 -10.77 0.95 -15.49
CA LEU A 90 -11.45 1.46 -16.68
C LEU A 90 -11.94 2.90 -16.49
N ALA A 91 -12.49 3.24 -15.31
CA ALA A 91 -12.89 4.60 -14.98
C ALA A 91 -11.70 5.57 -15.02
N PHE A 92 -10.56 5.18 -14.45
CA PHE A 92 -9.33 5.96 -14.50
C PHE A 92 -8.81 6.12 -15.94
N THR A 93 -8.73 5.05 -16.70
CA THR A 93 -8.25 5.09 -18.08
C THR A 93 -9.14 5.96 -18.96
N GLU A 94 -10.46 5.87 -18.79
CA GLU A 94 -11.42 6.72 -19.52
C GLU A 94 -11.35 8.20 -19.08
N PHE A 95 -11.13 8.45 -17.78
CA PHE A 95 -10.87 9.80 -17.27
C PHE A 95 -9.62 10.40 -17.92
N ILE A 96 -8.50 9.65 -17.92
CA ILE A 96 -7.24 10.07 -18.56
C ILE A 96 -7.44 10.27 -20.06
N ARG A 97 -8.12 9.33 -20.74
CA ARG A 97 -8.40 9.44 -22.18
C ARG A 97 -9.14 10.72 -22.52
N LYS A 98 -10.21 11.03 -21.80
CA LYS A 98 -11.02 12.25 -22.02
C LYS A 98 -10.23 13.51 -21.67
N ARG A 99 -9.54 13.50 -20.54
CA ARG A 99 -8.82 14.68 -20.04
C ARG A 99 -7.67 15.11 -20.96
N PHE A 100 -6.89 14.13 -21.42
CA PHE A 100 -5.74 14.36 -22.29
C PHE A 100 -6.07 14.19 -23.78
N ARG A 101 -7.36 14.05 -24.13
CA ARG A 101 -7.85 13.89 -25.50
C ARG A 101 -7.12 12.80 -26.29
N LEU A 102 -6.92 11.64 -25.64
CA LEU A 102 -6.24 10.51 -26.26
C LEU A 102 -7.18 9.77 -27.23
N SER A 103 -6.62 9.29 -28.33
CA SER A 103 -7.28 8.27 -29.14
C SER A 103 -7.30 6.92 -28.38
N TYR A 104 -8.19 6.01 -28.74
CA TYR A 104 -8.21 4.67 -28.14
C TYR A 104 -6.87 3.97 -28.31
N LEU A 105 -6.23 4.08 -29.48
CA LEU A 105 -4.88 3.54 -29.71
C LEU A 105 -3.85 4.07 -28.70
N ALA A 106 -3.90 5.34 -28.36
CA ALA A 106 -3.00 5.93 -27.38
C ALA A 106 -3.37 5.62 -25.92
N SER A 107 -4.54 5.01 -25.67
CA SER A 107 -5.01 4.62 -24.35
C SER A 107 -4.61 3.17 -23.98
N TYR A 108 -4.17 2.34 -24.94
CA TYR A 108 -3.69 0.99 -24.61
C TYR A 108 -2.51 0.98 -23.62
N PRO A 109 -1.45 1.81 -23.77
CA PRO A 109 -0.40 1.87 -22.76
C PRO A 109 -0.91 2.30 -21.39
N VAL A 110 -1.90 3.21 -21.33
CA VAL A 110 -2.51 3.63 -20.05
C VAL A 110 -3.17 2.44 -19.36
N LEU A 111 -3.96 1.65 -20.11
CA LEU A 111 -4.59 0.44 -19.59
C LEU A 111 -3.55 -0.59 -19.16
N LEU A 112 -2.56 -0.86 -20.01
CA LEU A 112 -1.52 -1.87 -19.73
C LEU A 112 -0.70 -1.53 -18.48
N PHE A 113 -0.25 -0.28 -18.33
CA PHE A 113 0.45 0.15 -17.13
C PHE A 113 -0.43 0.03 -15.87
N SER A 114 -1.72 0.36 -15.99
CA SER A 114 -2.65 0.26 -14.86
C SER A 114 -2.95 -1.18 -14.44
N VAL A 115 -2.99 -2.12 -15.39
CA VAL A 115 -3.30 -3.54 -15.11
C VAL A 115 -2.04 -4.32 -14.72
N PHE A 116 -0.94 -4.18 -15.47
CA PHE A 116 0.20 -5.10 -15.36
C PHE A 116 1.30 -4.63 -14.42
N MET A 117 1.43 -3.33 -14.11
CA MET A 117 2.51 -2.86 -13.25
C MET A 117 2.54 -3.52 -11.86
N PRO A 118 1.42 -3.80 -11.20
CA PRO A 118 1.43 -4.52 -9.93
C PRO A 118 1.99 -5.94 -10.02
N PHE A 119 1.93 -6.57 -11.22
CA PHE A 119 2.36 -7.95 -11.45
C PHE A 119 3.80 -8.07 -11.99
N THR A 120 4.49 -6.96 -12.24
CA THR A 120 5.83 -6.99 -12.86
C THR A 120 6.96 -7.24 -11.90
N THR A 121 6.66 -7.62 -10.69
CA THR A 121 7.61 -7.75 -9.61
C THR A 121 7.96 -9.19 -9.34
N ASN A 122 9.25 -9.44 -9.15
CA ASN A 122 9.77 -10.79 -8.94
C ASN A 122 9.51 -11.33 -7.52
N TYR A 123 8.85 -10.56 -6.67
CA TYR A 123 8.59 -11.00 -5.31
C TYR A 123 7.21 -11.64 -5.18
N PRO A 124 7.04 -12.68 -4.33
CA PRO A 124 5.78 -13.39 -4.16
C PRO A 124 4.60 -12.53 -3.69
N LEU A 125 4.83 -11.25 -3.47
CA LEU A 125 3.87 -10.25 -2.98
C LEU A 125 3.34 -9.34 -4.10
N SER A 126 3.26 -9.81 -5.33
CA SER A 126 2.44 -9.15 -6.33
C SER A 126 0.99 -9.15 -5.83
N ILE A 127 0.41 -7.97 -5.64
CA ILE A 127 -0.99 -7.85 -5.23
C ILE A 127 -1.84 -8.48 -6.32
N SER A 128 -2.49 -9.56 -5.96
CA SER A 128 -3.47 -10.20 -6.80
C SER A 128 -4.86 -9.93 -6.22
N ASN A 129 -5.87 -9.86 -7.09
CA ASN A 129 -7.26 -9.77 -6.64
C ASN A 129 -7.73 -11.05 -5.92
N HIS A 130 -6.92 -12.10 -5.95
CA HIS A 130 -7.14 -13.37 -5.27
C HIS A 130 -6.55 -13.42 -3.85
N ASP A 131 -5.79 -12.41 -3.47
CA ASP A 131 -5.25 -12.29 -2.12
C ASP A 131 -6.35 -11.84 -1.15
N ILE A 132 -6.51 -12.55 -0.05
CA ILE A 132 -7.38 -12.12 1.05
C ILE A 132 -6.58 -11.12 1.90
N MET A 133 -6.40 -9.93 1.34
CA MET A 133 -5.55 -8.87 1.86
C MET A 133 -6.16 -7.49 1.60
N THR A 134 -5.91 -6.57 2.51
CA THR A 134 -6.38 -5.18 2.41
C THR A 134 -5.93 -4.48 1.13
N GLU A 135 -4.77 -4.84 0.59
CA GLU A 135 -4.21 -4.29 -0.63
C GLU A 135 -5.10 -4.55 -1.85
N ALA A 136 -5.70 -5.73 -1.94
CA ALA A 136 -6.56 -6.11 -3.06
C ALA A 136 -7.79 -5.20 -3.18
N LEU A 137 -8.29 -4.69 -2.05
CA LEU A 137 -9.39 -3.72 -2.02
C LEU A 137 -8.89 -2.27 -2.13
N ALA A 138 -7.78 -1.94 -1.49
CA ALA A 138 -7.24 -0.59 -1.45
C ALA A 138 -6.69 -0.12 -2.81
N TYR A 139 -6.05 -1.01 -3.56
CA TYR A 139 -5.45 -0.71 -4.86
C TYR A 139 -6.46 -0.11 -5.86
N PRO A 140 -7.59 -0.76 -6.16
CA PRO A 140 -8.58 -0.17 -7.08
C PRO A 140 -9.17 1.15 -6.56
N ILE A 141 -9.42 1.27 -5.26
CA ILE A 141 -9.98 2.52 -4.69
C ILE A 141 -8.95 3.66 -4.78
N PHE A 142 -7.66 3.37 -4.74
CA PHE A 142 -6.62 4.38 -4.95
C PHE A 142 -6.69 4.98 -6.37
N TYR A 143 -7.09 4.22 -7.40
CA TYR A 143 -7.36 4.78 -8.73
C TYR A 143 -8.53 5.78 -8.73
N LEU A 144 -9.59 5.51 -7.96
CA LEU A 144 -10.69 6.48 -7.78
C LEU A 144 -10.21 7.73 -7.04
N TYR A 145 -9.40 7.56 -6.00
CA TYR A 145 -8.76 8.67 -5.31
C TYR A 145 -7.96 9.54 -6.30
N MET A 146 -7.14 8.93 -7.14
CA MET A 146 -6.34 9.65 -8.14
C MET A 146 -7.20 10.39 -9.18
N ILE A 147 -8.35 9.86 -9.56
CA ILE A 147 -9.31 10.61 -10.39
C ILE A 147 -9.76 11.89 -9.66
N CYS A 148 -10.14 11.79 -8.39
CA CYS A 148 -10.59 12.93 -7.58
C CYS A 148 -9.46 13.94 -7.36
N PHE A 149 -8.26 13.46 -7.03
CA PHE A 149 -7.04 14.25 -6.86
C PHE A 149 -6.72 15.05 -8.13
N LEU A 150 -6.66 14.39 -9.28
CA LEU A 150 -6.38 15.05 -10.56
C LEU A 150 -7.49 16.02 -10.98
N LYS A 151 -8.77 15.71 -10.72
CA LYS A 151 -9.87 16.66 -10.94
C LYS A 151 -9.66 17.91 -10.10
N PHE A 152 -9.34 17.76 -8.82
CA PHE A 152 -9.11 18.90 -7.94
C PHE A 152 -7.92 19.75 -8.39
N ILE A 153 -6.79 19.13 -8.73
CA ILE A 153 -5.59 19.83 -9.21
C ILE A 153 -5.88 20.60 -10.53
N PHE A 154 -6.57 19.95 -11.49
CA PHE A 154 -6.78 20.51 -12.81
C PHE A 154 -7.94 21.52 -12.88
N ASP A 155 -9.07 21.21 -12.23
CA ASP A 155 -10.28 22.02 -12.30
C ASP A 155 -10.35 23.06 -11.17
N LYS A 156 -9.54 22.87 -10.10
CA LYS A 156 -9.41 23.78 -8.95
C LYS A 156 -10.75 24.07 -8.25
N LYS A 157 -11.67 23.09 -8.24
CA LYS A 157 -13.00 23.20 -7.64
C LYS A 157 -13.02 22.57 -6.27
N TYR A 158 -13.41 23.31 -5.22
CA TYR A 158 -13.43 22.79 -3.84
C TYR A 158 -14.40 21.64 -3.61
N LYS A 159 -15.44 21.47 -4.43
CA LYS A 159 -16.30 20.28 -4.38
C LYS A 159 -15.51 18.99 -4.65
N ASP A 160 -14.52 19.05 -5.56
CA ASP A 160 -13.69 17.91 -5.88
C ASP A 160 -12.73 17.59 -4.72
N LEU A 161 -12.33 18.60 -3.91
CA LEU A 161 -11.61 18.40 -2.65
C LEU A 161 -12.44 17.59 -1.63
N VAL A 162 -13.72 17.95 -1.46
CA VAL A 162 -14.60 17.22 -0.52
C VAL A 162 -14.69 15.75 -0.90
N ILE A 163 -14.93 15.46 -2.19
CA ILE A 163 -15.00 14.06 -2.68
C ILE A 163 -13.65 13.36 -2.48
N MET A 164 -12.54 14.05 -2.75
CA MET A 164 -11.19 13.53 -2.57
C MET A 164 -10.93 13.16 -1.10
N VAL A 165 -11.33 14.02 -0.14
CA VAL A 165 -11.21 13.74 1.30
C VAL A 165 -12.07 12.54 1.69
N LEU A 166 -13.31 12.44 1.21
CA LEU A 166 -14.17 11.29 1.51
C LEU A 166 -13.57 9.97 1.02
N VAL A 167 -13.03 9.95 -0.21
CA VAL A 167 -12.36 8.75 -0.74
C VAL A 167 -11.07 8.44 0.04
N SER A 168 -10.34 9.45 0.51
CA SER A 168 -9.14 9.23 1.33
C SER A 168 -9.46 8.65 2.70
N VAL A 169 -10.59 9.02 3.31
CA VAL A 169 -11.08 8.41 4.56
C VAL A 169 -11.38 6.92 4.34
N ILE A 170 -12.07 6.57 3.24
CA ILE A 170 -12.33 5.17 2.90
C ILE A 170 -11.01 4.40 2.76
N LEU A 171 -10.01 4.94 2.04
CA LEU A 171 -8.70 4.32 1.88
C LEU A 171 -7.99 4.10 3.21
N ALA A 172 -8.00 5.09 4.09
CA ALA A 172 -7.39 5.01 5.41
C ALA A 172 -8.07 3.95 6.31
N LEU A 173 -9.38 3.77 6.15
CA LEU A 173 -10.17 2.75 6.87
C LEU A 173 -10.10 1.35 6.24
N ILE A 174 -9.54 1.21 5.03
CA ILE A 174 -9.16 -0.09 4.46
C ILE A 174 -7.76 -0.47 4.95
N ARG A 175 -6.85 0.51 5.03
CA ARG A 175 -5.45 0.27 5.39
C ARG A 175 -4.83 1.50 6.05
N THR A 176 -4.30 1.31 7.25
CA THR A 176 -3.72 2.38 8.08
C THR A 176 -2.65 3.20 7.36
N GLN A 177 -1.80 2.55 6.57
CA GLN A 177 -0.73 3.23 5.80
C GLN A 177 -1.26 4.26 4.82
N LEU A 178 -2.52 4.13 4.37
CA LEU A 178 -3.14 5.07 3.44
C LEU A 178 -3.69 6.34 4.12
N GLN A 179 -3.55 6.48 5.43
CA GLN A 179 -3.73 7.78 6.12
C GLN A 179 -2.79 8.86 5.56
N LEU A 180 -1.63 8.45 5.02
CA LEU A 180 -0.73 9.33 4.27
C LEU A 180 -1.43 10.12 3.15
N VAL A 181 -2.51 9.59 2.59
CA VAL A 181 -3.31 10.27 1.57
C VAL A 181 -3.91 11.60 2.07
N GLY A 182 -4.13 11.72 3.40
CA GLY A 182 -4.51 12.98 4.05
C GLY A 182 -3.47 14.09 3.84
N VAL A 183 -2.18 13.74 3.91
CA VAL A 183 -1.08 14.68 3.63
C VAL A 183 -1.12 15.14 2.17
N PHE A 184 -1.44 14.24 1.22
CA PHE A 184 -1.60 14.62 -0.19
C PHE A 184 -2.80 15.53 -0.41
N ASN A 185 -3.90 15.35 0.34
CA ASN A 185 -5.05 16.25 0.30
C ASN A 185 -4.65 17.67 0.75
N ALA A 186 -3.93 17.76 1.87
CA ALA A 186 -3.43 19.03 2.40
C ALA A 186 -2.46 19.72 1.42
N ALA A 187 -1.51 18.97 0.86
CA ALA A 187 -0.55 19.47 -0.14
C ALA A 187 -1.26 19.93 -1.43
N ALA A 188 -2.24 19.18 -1.91
CA ALA A 188 -3.05 19.55 -3.08
C ALA A 188 -3.87 20.82 -2.83
N PHE A 189 -4.48 20.94 -1.65
CA PHE A 189 -5.20 22.14 -1.24
C PHE A 189 -4.28 23.36 -1.20
N PHE A 190 -3.11 23.23 -0.58
CA PHE A 190 -2.10 24.28 -0.54
C PHE A 190 -1.68 24.69 -1.96
N TYR A 191 -1.32 23.74 -2.80
CA TYR A 191 -0.91 23.98 -4.19
C TYR A 191 -1.99 24.74 -4.97
N VAL A 192 -3.24 24.26 -4.95
CA VAL A 192 -4.34 24.89 -5.69
C VAL A 192 -4.62 26.29 -5.17
N SER A 193 -4.60 26.49 -3.86
CA SER A 193 -4.84 27.79 -3.21
C SER A 193 -3.71 28.78 -3.50
N TRP A 194 -2.45 28.31 -3.45
CA TRP A 194 -1.27 29.10 -3.84
C TRP A 194 -1.34 29.55 -5.30
N MET A 195 -1.67 28.63 -6.21
CA MET A 195 -1.80 28.95 -7.64
C MET A 195 -2.89 29.98 -7.92
N LYS A 196 -3.99 29.98 -7.16
CA LYS A 196 -5.03 31.01 -7.24
C LYS A 196 -4.55 32.35 -6.67
N GLY A 197 -3.77 32.34 -5.61
CA GLY A 197 -3.25 33.53 -4.92
C GLY A 197 -2.07 34.23 -5.62
N ARG A 198 -1.43 33.58 -6.60
CA ARG A 198 -0.18 34.04 -7.25
C ARG A 198 -0.29 35.37 -7.98
N LYS A 199 -1.50 35.91 -8.16
CA LYS A 199 -1.76 37.19 -8.85
C LYS A 199 -1.57 38.42 -7.94
N TYR A 200 -1.36 38.22 -6.63
CA TYR A 200 -1.26 39.32 -5.66
C TYR A 200 0.19 39.79 -5.44
N PRO A 201 0.41 41.01 -4.89
CA PRO A 201 1.74 41.47 -4.50
C PRO A 201 2.42 40.55 -3.48
N LEU A 202 3.76 40.55 -3.46
CA LEU A 202 4.56 39.59 -2.66
C LEU A 202 4.18 39.55 -1.17
N GLY A 203 3.99 40.72 -0.52
CA GLY A 203 3.60 40.77 0.89
C GLY A 203 2.25 40.09 1.17
N ARG A 204 1.27 40.28 0.27
CA ARG A 204 -0.02 39.59 0.36
C ARG A 204 0.09 38.10 0.05
N GLN A 205 1.01 37.70 -0.85
CA GLN A 205 1.28 36.29 -1.12
C GLN A 205 1.83 35.56 0.11
N ILE A 206 2.76 36.20 0.87
CA ILE A 206 3.33 35.61 2.09
C ILE A 206 2.23 35.42 3.16
N MET A 207 1.42 36.45 3.39
CA MET A 207 0.30 36.34 4.34
C MET A 207 -0.69 35.24 3.93
N GLN A 208 -1.01 35.15 2.64
CA GLN A 208 -1.87 34.08 2.12
C GLN A 208 -1.22 32.71 2.23
N ALA A 209 0.10 32.59 2.04
CA ALA A 209 0.81 31.32 2.23
C ALA A 209 0.65 30.80 3.65
N VAL A 210 0.81 31.65 4.67
CA VAL A 210 0.59 31.27 6.08
C VAL A 210 -0.85 30.81 6.29
N LEU A 211 -1.83 31.55 5.79
CA LEU A 211 -3.25 31.14 5.85
C LEU A 211 -3.49 29.79 5.15
N TYR A 212 -2.90 29.58 3.98
CA TYR A 212 -3.07 28.31 3.23
C TYR A 212 -2.39 27.12 3.93
N VAL A 213 -1.26 27.32 4.61
CA VAL A 213 -0.64 26.31 5.47
C VAL A 213 -1.59 25.93 6.60
N PHE A 214 -2.15 26.94 7.30
CA PHE A 214 -3.13 26.70 8.38
C PHE A 214 -4.38 25.97 7.87
N LEU A 215 -4.96 26.41 6.76
CA LEU A 215 -6.14 25.76 6.15
C LEU A 215 -5.81 24.34 5.66
N SER A 216 -4.60 24.09 5.15
CA SER A 216 -4.15 22.76 4.77
C SER A 216 -4.05 21.82 5.98
N ALA A 217 -3.54 22.34 7.11
CA ALA A 217 -3.53 21.61 8.39
C ALA A 217 -4.95 21.31 8.87
N MET A 218 -5.90 22.22 8.68
CA MET A 218 -7.32 21.99 9.00
C MET A 218 -7.94 20.90 8.09
N VAL A 219 -7.61 20.85 6.81
CA VAL A 219 -8.06 19.76 5.90
C VAL A 219 -7.55 18.41 6.39
N LEU A 220 -6.27 18.35 6.82
CA LEU A 220 -5.69 17.14 7.39
C LEU A 220 -6.40 16.75 8.69
N LEU A 221 -6.56 17.70 9.63
CA LEU A 221 -7.22 17.46 10.92
C LEU A 221 -8.66 16.96 10.76
N VAL A 222 -9.44 17.56 9.87
CA VAL A 222 -10.81 17.08 9.57
C VAL A 222 -10.79 15.65 9.03
N GLY A 223 -9.85 15.34 8.13
CA GLY A 223 -9.68 13.97 7.62
C GLY A 223 -9.38 12.99 8.76
N GLU A 224 -8.45 13.30 9.65
CA GLU A 224 -8.07 12.46 10.80
C GLU A 224 -9.23 12.28 11.79
N ILE A 225 -9.98 13.34 12.11
CA ILE A 225 -11.18 13.24 12.97
C ILE A 225 -12.23 12.31 12.34
N MET A 226 -12.44 12.40 11.02
CA MET A 226 -13.36 11.50 10.31
C MET A 226 -12.88 10.04 10.35
N ILE A 227 -11.57 9.81 10.18
CA ILE A 227 -10.98 8.46 10.27
C ILE A 227 -11.17 7.91 11.68
N LEU A 228 -10.82 8.65 12.72
CA LEU A 228 -10.96 8.22 14.11
C LEU A 228 -12.41 7.89 14.46
N GLY A 229 -13.35 8.78 14.09
CA GLY A 229 -14.77 8.54 14.33
C GLY A 229 -15.32 7.32 13.61
N ALA A 230 -14.98 7.17 12.34
CA ALA A 230 -15.43 6.04 11.52
C ALA A 230 -14.75 4.71 11.94
N ASN A 231 -13.48 4.74 12.34
CA ASN A 231 -12.78 3.58 12.89
C ASN A 231 -13.47 3.09 14.16
N SER A 232 -13.72 3.98 15.13
CA SER A 232 -14.42 3.64 16.37
C SER A 232 -15.84 3.09 16.12
N ALA A 233 -16.58 3.67 15.19
CA ALA A 233 -17.90 3.17 14.82
C ALA A 233 -17.82 1.79 14.15
N GLY A 234 -16.87 1.58 13.25
CA GLY A 234 -16.66 0.31 12.56
C GLY A 234 -16.27 -0.81 13.52
N GLN A 235 -15.37 -0.56 14.45
CA GLN A 235 -14.99 -1.54 15.48
C GLN A 235 -16.17 -1.95 16.36
N ARG A 236 -17.02 -1.00 16.78
CA ARG A 236 -18.25 -1.30 17.55
C ARG A 236 -19.22 -2.15 16.74
N LEU A 237 -19.36 -1.88 15.44
CA LEU A 237 -20.24 -2.66 14.57
C LEU A 237 -19.77 -4.11 14.45
N ILE A 238 -18.46 -4.33 14.23
CA ILE A 238 -17.87 -5.67 14.14
C ILE A 238 -18.05 -6.43 15.46
N ALA A 239 -17.77 -5.78 16.59
CA ALA A 239 -17.97 -6.40 17.91
C ALA A 239 -19.44 -6.81 18.14
N ALA A 240 -20.40 -6.01 17.68
CA ALA A 240 -21.81 -6.37 17.75
C ALA A 240 -22.17 -7.56 16.85
N MET A 241 -21.62 -7.62 15.63
CA MET A 241 -21.82 -8.74 14.71
C MET A 241 -21.25 -10.05 15.24
N ASN A 242 -20.02 -10.03 15.79
CA ASN A 242 -19.38 -11.21 16.36
C ASN A 242 -20.20 -11.76 17.54
N LYS A 243 -20.68 -10.89 18.42
CA LYS A 243 -21.53 -11.30 19.56
C LYS A 243 -22.84 -11.97 19.10
N GLU A 244 -23.45 -11.49 18.02
CA GLU A 244 -24.65 -12.11 17.45
C GLU A 244 -24.37 -13.49 16.87
N THR A 245 -23.18 -13.70 16.28
CA THR A 245 -22.74 -14.99 15.74
C THR A 245 -22.50 -15.98 16.85
N GLU A 246 -21.78 -15.60 17.92
CA GLU A 246 -21.55 -16.44 19.10
C GLU A 246 -22.85 -16.90 19.77
N VAL A 247 -23.84 -16.00 19.88
CA VAL A 247 -25.16 -16.34 20.44
C VAL A 247 -25.89 -17.34 19.54
N LYS A 248 -25.83 -17.19 18.22
CA LYS A 248 -26.44 -18.15 17.28
C LYS A 248 -25.77 -19.52 17.34
N GLU A 249 -24.44 -19.57 17.43
CA GLU A 249 -23.70 -20.83 17.58
C GLU A 249 -24.03 -21.54 18.89
N MET A 250 -24.13 -20.82 20.01
CA MET A 250 -24.57 -21.40 21.29
C MET A 250 -26.01 -21.95 21.22
N VAL A 251 -26.94 -21.23 20.60
CA VAL A 251 -28.32 -21.69 20.46
C VAL A 251 -28.40 -22.93 19.57
N MET A 252 -27.63 -22.98 18.46
CA MET A 252 -27.59 -24.18 17.60
C MET A 252 -26.90 -25.39 18.29
N ALA A 253 -25.93 -25.15 19.15
CA ALA A 253 -25.29 -26.20 19.92
C ALA A 253 -26.24 -26.78 21.02
N GLU A 254 -27.10 -25.95 21.59
CA GLU A 254 -28.12 -26.43 22.56
C GLU A 254 -29.28 -27.17 21.88
N GLU A 255 -29.60 -26.84 20.60
CA GLU A 255 -30.68 -27.53 19.85
C GLU A 255 -30.22 -28.81 19.15
N GLY A 256 -28.93 -29.12 19.11
CA GLY A 256 -28.30 -30.14 18.27
C GLY A 256 -27.63 -31.30 19.00
N GLU A 257 -28.21 -31.89 20.08
CA GLU A 257 -27.84 -33.25 20.47
C GLU A 257 -28.94 -34.25 20.03
N PRO A 258 -28.88 -34.83 18.81
CA PRO A 258 -29.50 -36.12 18.58
C PRO A 258 -28.55 -37.22 19.12
N GLU A 259 -29.06 -38.07 20.00
CA GLU A 259 -28.42 -39.29 20.47
C GLU A 259 -27.78 -40.03 19.27
N ALA A 260 -26.46 -40.10 19.25
CA ALA A 260 -25.73 -40.86 18.25
C ALA A 260 -25.83 -42.36 18.60
N GLU A 261 -26.71 -43.06 17.88
CA GLU A 261 -26.68 -44.52 17.79
C GLU A 261 -25.31 -44.95 17.21
N THR A 262 -24.61 -45.73 17.99
CA THR A 262 -23.35 -46.40 17.59
C THR A 262 -23.62 -47.38 16.46
N MET A 263 -23.21 -47.04 15.23
CA MET A 263 -23.06 -48.02 14.14
C MET A 263 -21.58 -48.36 13.96
N ASP A 264 -21.29 -49.65 14.05
CA ASP A 264 -20.00 -50.31 13.74
C ASP A 264 -19.60 -50.01 12.27
N GLU A 265 -18.43 -49.42 12.07
CA GLU A 265 -17.82 -49.26 10.74
C GLU A 265 -16.96 -50.49 10.38
N PRO A 266 -17.01 -50.96 9.09
CA PRO A 266 -16.04 -51.91 8.57
C PRO A 266 -14.78 -51.19 8.06
N GLU A 267 -13.64 -51.73 8.48
CA GLU A 267 -12.29 -51.34 8.00
C GLU A 267 -12.16 -51.41 6.47
N THR A 268 -11.82 -50.31 5.86
CA THR A 268 -11.35 -50.29 4.45
C THR A 268 -9.99 -49.60 4.39
N GLU A 269 -8.99 -50.42 4.07
CA GLU A 269 -7.64 -49.95 3.72
C GLU A 269 -7.68 -49.01 2.49
N THR A 270 -7.16 -47.82 2.62
CA THR A 270 -6.84 -46.99 1.44
C THR A 270 -5.52 -46.24 1.63
N ASN A 271 -4.71 -46.35 0.61
CA ASN A 271 -3.35 -45.86 0.42
C ASN A 271 -3.13 -44.40 0.78
N SER A 272 -2.09 -44.17 1.55
CA SER A 272 -1.51 -42.90 1.95
C SER A 272 -0.91 -42.14 0.78
N ILE A 273 -1.47 -40.96 0.53
CA ILE A 273 -0.78 -39.83 -0.11
C ILE A 273 -0.42 -38.86 1.03
N GLU A 274 0.87 -38.66 1.24
CA GLU A 274 1.40 -37.71 2.21
C GLU A 274 0.90 -36.31 1.92
N GLN A 275 -0.16 -35.89 2.60
CA GLN A 275 -0.48 -34.49 2.78
C GLN A 275 0.25 -34.01 4.05
N VAL A 276 1.13 -33.03 3.89
CA VAL A 276 1.74 -32.31 5.01
C VAL A 276 0.63 -31.58 5.76
N GLU A 277 0.17 -32.21 6.81
CA GLU A 277 -0.80 -31.67 7.76
C GLU A 277 -0.10 -30.60 8.60
N VAL A 278 -0.33 -29.33 8.26
CA VAL A 278 0.04 -28.21 9.15
C VAL A 278 -0.98 -28.21 10.28
N GLN A 279 -0.63 -28.82 11.40
CA GLN A 279 -1.42 -28.72 12.63
C GLN A 279 -1.53 -27.25 13.06
N PRO A 280 -2.73 -26.73 13.34
CA PRO A 280 -2.87 -25.46 14.01
C PRO A 280 -2.49 -25.63 15.48
N GLU A 281 -1.30 -25.18 15.86
CA GLU A 281 -0.98 -24.95 17.27
C GLU A 281 -1.95 -23.90 17.83
N THR A 282 -3.01 -24.34 18.44
CA THR A 282 -3.89 -23.53 19.28
C THR A 282 -3.19 -23.25 20.61
N ALA A 283 -2.19 -22.39 20.60
CA ALA A 283 -1.75 -21.71 21.80
C ALA A 283 -2.75 -20.58 22.08
N SER A 284 -3.74 -20.87 22.90
CA SER A 284 -4.61 -19.86 23.50
C SER A 284 -3.79 -19.02 24.51
N VAL A 285 -3.09 -18.02 24.00
CA VAL A 285 -2.52 -16.97 24.84
C VAL A 285 -3.69 -16.11 25.33
N LYS A 286 -4.03 -16.24 26.62
CA LYS A 286 -4.88 -15.29 27.31
C LYS A 286 -4.17 -13.94 27.30
N VAL A 287 -4.45 -13.12 26.28
CA VAL A 287 -4.05 -11.72 26.28
C VAL A 287 -4.99 -10.99 27.24
N ALA A 288 -4.44 -10.49 28.34
CA ALA A 288 -5.16 -9.62 29.25
C ALA A 288 -5.75 -8.43 28.48
N GLU A 289 -7.06 -8.27 28.61
CA GLU A 289 -7.81 -7.13 28.07
C GLU A 289 -7.27 -5.83 28.67
N THR A 290 -6.49 -5.09 27.92
CA THR A 290 -6.26 -3.67 28.16
C THR A 290 -7.01 -2.87 27.12
N SER A 291 -8.23 -2.51 27.47
CA SER A 291 -9.04 -1.53 26.75
C SER A 291 -8.35 -0.17 26.74
N GLY A 292 -8.05 0.33 25.56
CA GLY A 292 -7.60 1.70 25.34
C GLY A 292 -6.23 1.84 24.73
N SER A 293 -5.97 1.26 23.55
CA SER A 293 -4.75 1.56 22.80
C SER A 293 -4.86 2.90 22.11
N ASN A 294 -4.06 3.87 22.59
CA ASN A 294 -3.85 5.14 21.90
C ASN A 294 -3.15 4.91 20.55
N MET A 295 -3.48 5.72 19.54
CA MET A 295 -2.80 5.73 18.22
C MET A 295 -1.27 5.77 18.33
N THR A 296 -0.73 6.37 19.39
CA THR A 296 0.71 6.44 19.71
C THR A 296 1.34 5.06 19.92
N GLU A 297 0.60 4.08 20.45
CA GLU A 297 1.10 2.71 20.62
C GLU A 297 1.24 1.98 19.29
N GLN A 298 0.34 2.24 18.36
CA GLN A 298 0.33 1.57 17.04
C GLN A 298 1.47 1.97 16.12
N TYR A 299 1.83 3.26 16.11
CA TYR A 299 2.94 3.78 15.28
C TYR A 299 4.30 3.68 15.97
N GLY A 300 4.30 3.66 17.30
CA GLY A 300 5.50 3.43 18.09
C GLY A 300 6.20 2.14 17.72
N HIS A 301 5.47 1.05 17.55
CA HIS A 301 6.02 -0.28 17.24
C HIS A 301 6.95 -0.29 16.01
N LEU A 302 6.61 0.40 14.94
CA LEU A 302 7.36 0.33 13.68
C LEU A 302 8.73 1.05 13.74
N ILE A 303 8.83 2.15 14.49
CA ILE A 303 10.12 2.84 14.71
C ILE A 303 10.96 2.06 15.74
N ILE A 304 10.29 1.47 16.71
CA ILE A 304 10.82 0.62 17.76
C ILE A 304 11.60 -0.56 17.19
N ASP A 305 11.08 -1.24 16.17
CA ASP A 305 11.72 -2.38 15.52
C ASP A 305 13.15 -2.06 15.05
N LYS A 306 13.37 -0.84 14.53
CA LYS A 306 14.72 -0.42 14.11
C LYS A 306 15.65 -0.14 15.31
N ALA A 307 15.11 0.43 16.37
CA ALA A 307 15.90 0.70 17.57
C ALA A 307 16.33 -0.60 18.25
N VAL A 308 15.42 -1.57 18.32
CA VAL A 308 15.70 -2.91 18.85
C VAL A 308 16.77 -3.64 18.03
N TYR A 309 16.74 -3.50 16.71
CA TYR A 309 17.78 -4.10 15.86
C TYR A 309 19.18 -3.51 16.12
N GLU A 310 19.27 -2.29 16.63
CA GLU A 310 20.54 -1.58 16.93
C GLU A 310 21.03 -1.76 18.38
N ILE A 311 20.35 -2.56 19.18
CA ILE A 311 20.70 -2.80 20.60
C ILE A 311 22.13 -3.35 20.75
N ASP A 312 22.88 -2.83 21.69
CA ASP A 312 24.23 -3.28 22.06
C ASP A 312 24.20 -4.12 23.36
N GLU A 313 25.28 -4.87 23.59
CA GLU A 313 25.42 -5.77 24.74
C GLU A 313 25.24 -5.05 26.08
N ASP A 314 25.75 -3.83 26.21
CA ASP A 314 25.76 -3.04 27.43
C ASP A 314 24.50 -2.18 27.63
N ASP A 315 23.55 -2.18 26.69
CA ASP A 315 22.37 -1.30 26.73
C ASP A 315 21.42 -1.60 27.91
N TYR A 316 21.50 -2.80 28.48
CA TYR A 316 20.74 -3.14 29.70
C TYR A 316 21.12 -2.22 30.89
N LEU A 317 22.34 -1.66 30.90
CA LEU A 317 22.79 -0.72 31.93
C LEU A 317 22.08 0.65 31.87
N LEU A 318 21.34 0.92 30.79
CA LEU A 318 20.53 2.14 30.64
C LEU A 318 19.27 2.13 31.53
N PHE A 319 18.94 0.99 32.14
CA PHE A 319 17.73 0.80 32.94
C PHE A 319 18.08 0.64 34.43
N GLU A 320 17.31 1.28 35.30
CA GLU A 320 17.47 1.16 36.75
C GLU A 320 16.76 -0.08 37.33
N GLU A 321 15.66 -0.50 36.68
CA GLU A 321 14.83 -1.62 37.11
C GLU A 321 15.42 -2.96 36.64
N GLU A 322 15.69 -3.87 37.60
CA GLU A 322 16.29 -5.18 37.31
C GLU A 322 15.46 -6.01 36.31
N GLU A 323 14.14 -5.92 36.36
CA GLU A 323 13.25 -6.62 35.42
C GLU A 323 13.37 -6.08 33.99
N LEU A 324 13.50 -4.75 33.82
CA LEU A 324 13.76 -4.14 32.51
C LEU A 324 15.16 -4.48 31.98
N GLN A 325 16.15 -4.58 32.86
CA GLN A 325 17.50 -5.04 32.48
C GLN A 325 17.47 -6.46 31.92
N LYS A 326 16.79 -7.38 32.62
CA LYS A 326 16.65 -8.78 32.18
C LYS A 326 15.92 -8.87 30.82
N LEU A 327 14.81 -8.15 30.66
CA LEU A 327 14.08 -8.09 29.40
C LEU A 327 14.95 -7.49 28.27
N CYS A 328 15.69 -6.43 28.55
CA CYS A 328 16.60 -5.80 27.60
C CYS A 328 17.71 -6.78 27.16
N MET A 329 18.27 -7.56 28.08
CA MET A 329 19.27 -8.59 27.75
C MET A 329 18.68 -9.69 26.86
N LYS A 330 17.43 -10.13 27.10
CA LYS A 330 16.76 -11.09 26.21
C LYS A 330 16.56 -10.52 24.80
N ILE A 331 16.13 -9.26 24.72
CA ILE A 331 16.00 -8.56 23.40
C ILE A 331 17.35 -8.49 22.69
N TYR A 332 18.44 -8.24 23.43
CA TYR A 332 19.80 -8.24 22.85
C TYR A 332 20.17 -9.63 22.31
N GLN A 333 19.95 -10.68 23.07
CA GLN A 333 20.27 -12.05 22.66
C GLN A 333 19.57 -12.43 21.37
N GLU A 334 18.26 -12.22 21.28
CA GLU A 334 17.48 -12.47 20.08
C GLU A 334 17.93 -11.59 18.90
N ALA A 335 18.24 -10.30 19.16
CA ALA A 335 18.73 -9.39 18.13
C ALA A 335 20.11 -9.78 17.63
N ASP A 336 21.00 -10.32 18.49
CA ASP A 336 22.34 -10.74 18.10
C ASP A 336 22.29 -12.02 17.28
N GLU A 337 21.45 -12.99 17.64
CA GLU A 337 21.22 -14.20 16.84
C GLU A 337 20.72 -13.84 15.44
N GLU A 338 19.74 -12.93 15.35
CA GLU A 338 19.20 -12.51 14.07
C GLU A 338 20.23 -11.72 13.24
N ARG A 339 21.05 -10.88 13.90
CA ARG A 339 22.15 -10.18 13.24
C ARG A 339 23.23 -11.12 12.70
N GLN A 340 23.52 -12.21 13.40
CA GLN A 340 24.46 -13.24 12.93
C GLN A 340 23.90 -13.98 11.70
N ARG A 341 22.61 -14.25 11.69
CA ARG A 341 21.91 -14.87 10.55
C ARG A 341 22.01 -14.02 9.28
N TYR A 342 21.98 -12.69 9.43
CA TYR A 342 21.97 -11.72 8.32
C TYR A 342 23.23 -10.84 8.28
N VAL A 343 24.40 -11.42 8.52
CA VAL A 343 25.72 -10.70 8.55
C VAL A 343 25.95 -9.84 7.29
N TYR A 344 25.49 -10.31 6.13
CA TYR A 344 25.64 -9.59 4.86
C TYR A 344 24.75 -8.33 4.76
N ALA A 345 23.65 -8.28 5.49
CA ALA A 345 22.75 -7.13 5.50
C ALA A 345 23.41 -5.83 6.01
N ARG A 346 24.44 -5.94 6.85
CA ARG A 346 25.15 -4.79 7.43
C ARG A 346 26.03 -4.03 6.43
N ASN A 347 26.61 -4.72 5.48
CA ASN A 347 27.72 -4.18 4.68
C ASN A 347 27.43 -4.02 3.19
N ASP A 348 26.35 -4.59 2.67
CA ASP A 348 26.06 -4.56 1.24
C ASP A 348 24.87 -3.67 0.89
N LEU A 349 25.16 -2.50 0.36
CA LEU A 349 24.17 -1.55 -0.19
C LEU A 349 23.33 -2.15 -1.32
N TRP A 350 23.78 -3.27 -1.88
CA TRP A 350 23.24 -3.86 -3.09
C TRP A 350 22.34 -5.08 -2.82
N MET A 351 22.41 -5.66 -1.62
CA MET A 351 21.63 -6.83 -1.21
C MET A 351 20.42 -6.41 -0.37
N TRP A 352 19.48 -5.72 -1.00
CA TRP A 352 18.31 -5.13 -0.32
C TRP A 352 17.44 -6.15 0.43
N GLN A 353 17.37 -7.39 -0.06
CA GLN A 353 16.51 -8.42 0.53
C GLN A 353 17.01 -8.84 1.90
N ASP A 354 18.34 -8.97 2.05
CA ASP A 354 18.94 -9.34 3.33
C ASP A 354 18.83 -8.18 4.34
N ILE A 355 18.98 -6.93 3.87
CA ILE A 355 18.75 -5.74 4.70
C ILE A 355 17.29 -5.68 5.15
N MET A 356 16.35 -5.97 4.25
CA MET A 356 14.92 -5.96 4.59
C MET A 356 14.55 -7.10 5.54
N ASN A 357 15.09 -8.29 5.33
CA ASN A 357 14.86 -9.42 6.21
C ASN A 357 15.45 -9.16 7.61
N GLY A 358 16.68 -8.67 7.69
CA GLY A 358 17.34 -8.38 8.97
C GLY A 358 16.64 -7.28 9.77
N ILE A 359 16.30 -6.15 9.14
CA ILE A 359 15.60 -5.04 9.83
C ILE A 359 14.11 -5.36 10.05
N GLY A 360 13.49 -6.14 9.15
CA GLY A 360 12.10 -6.57 9.28
C GLY A 360 11.85 -7.61 10.37
N SER A 361 12.89 -8.16 10.96
CA SER A 361 12.80 -9.13 12.05
C SER A 361 12.59 -8.52 13.44
N GLY A 362 12.65 -7.18 13.59
CA GLY A 362 12.49 -6.50 14.87
C GLY A 362 11.23 -6.92 15.64
N THR A 363 10.09 -7.03 14.97
CA THR A 363 8.85 -7.54 15.60
C THR A 363 9.00 -8.99 16.05
N SER A 364 9.71 -9.84 15.31
CA SER A 364 9.96 -11.24 15.68
C SER A 364 10.91 -11.33 16.87
N ILE A 365 11.98 -10.51 16.88
CA ILE A 365 12.92 -10.38 18.00
C ILE A 365 12.18 -10.00 19.26
N ILE A 366 11.35 -8.97 19.22
CA ILE A 366 10.54 -8.51 20.36
C ILE A 366 9.61 -9.62 20.84
N GLY A 367 8.90 -10.28 19.91
CA GLY A 367 7.96 -11.34 20.24
C GLY A 367 8.64 -12.56 20.89
N ALA A 368 9.79 -12.98 20.36
CA ALA A 368 10.57 -14.09 20.90
C ALA A 368 11.09 -13.75 22.31
N ALA A 369 11.78 -12.62 22.45
CA ALA A 369 12.33 -12.16 23.72
C ALA A 369 11.24 -11.99 24.81
N TRP A 370 10.07 -11.44 24.44
CA TRP A 370 8.95 -11.27 25.36
C TRP A 370 8.39 -12.62 25.84
N ASN A 371 8.16 -13.54 24.91
CA ASN A 371 7.62 -14.87 25.26
C ASN A 371 8.60 -15.67 26.12
N GLU A 372 9.89 -15.62 25.80
CA GLU A 372 10.93 -16.28 26.59
C GLU A 372 11.03 -15.67 27.99
N TYR A 373 11.04 -14.33 28.08
CA TYR A 373 11.04 -13.62 29.36
C TYR A 373 9.85 -14.01 30.25
N LEU A 374 8.62 -14.08 29.67
CA LEU A 374 7.43 -14.49 30.42
C LEU A 374 7.50 -15.96 30.87
N ALA A 375 8.08 -16.83 30.05
CA ALA A 375 8.25 -18.25 30.42
C ALA A 375 9.20 -18.43 31.63
N GLU A 376 10.25 -17.61 31.71
CA GLU A 376 11.21 -17.60 32.79
C GLU A 376 10.71 -16.83 34.05
N ASN A 377 9.83 -15.86 33.87
CA ASN A 377 9.33 -14.96 34.91
C ASN A 377 7.79 -14.88 34.89
N PRO A 378 7.08 -15.99 35.22
CA PRO A 378 5.61 -16.05 35.10
C PRO A 378 4.88 -15.08 36.03
N ASP A 379 5.51 -14.68 37.14
CA ASP A 379 4.95 -13.77 38.16
C ASP A 379 5.41 -12.31 37.95
N THR A 380 5.99 -11.97 36.79
CA THR A 380 6.47 -10.60 36.52
C THR A 380 5.32 -9.59 36.56
N GLY A 381 5.58 -8.43 37.14
CA GLY A 381 4.67 -7.26 37.08
C GLY A 381 4.76 -6.48 35.77
N LEU A 382 5.70 -6.84 34.85
CA LEU A 382 5.84 -6.16 33.59
C LEU A 382 4.66 -6.43 32.66
N THR A 383 4.28 -5.41 31.95
CA THR A 383 3.31 -5.51 30.84
C THR A 383 4.03 -5.27 29.51
N TYR A 384 3.38 -5.57 28.40
CA TYR A 384 3.95 -5.33 27.06
C TYR A 384 4.41 -3.88 26.84
N SER A 385 3.91 -2.90 27.64
CA SER A 385 4.37 -1.52 27.61
C SER A 385 5.85 -1.34 28.03
N ALA A 386 6.43 -2.30 28.74
CA ALA A 386 7.86 -2.32 29.08
C ALA A 386 8.75 -2.34 27.82
N ILE A 387 8.31 -3.05 26.79
CA ILE A 387 9.00 -3.07 25.49
C ILE A 387 9.05 -1.67 24.87
N ASN A 388 7.94 -0.92 24.96
CA ASN A 388 7.91 0.47 24.47
C ASN A 388 8.87 1.37 25.25
N GLN A 389 9.02 1.17 26.56
CA GLN A 389 9.98 1.92 27.38
C GLN A 389 11.41 1.61 26.93
N ILE A 390 11.77 0.34 26.80
CA ILE A 390 13.08 -0.10 26.31
C ILE A 390 13.36 0.50 24.95
N ALA A 391 12.47 0.35 24.01
CA ALA A 391 12.67 0.80 22.65
C ALA A 391 12.78 2.34 22.51
N VAL A 392 12.08 3.13 23.35
CA VAL A 392 12.23 4.58 23.37
C VAL A 392 13.61 4.99 23.90
N VAL A 393 14.15 4.28 24.88
CA VAL A 393 15.50 4.51 25.40
C VAL A 393 16.53 4.16 24.33
N LEU A 394 16.44 2.98 23.73
CA LEU A 394 17.31 2.53 22.63
C LEU A 394 17.24 3.47 21.42
N LEU A 395 16.05 3.96 21.07
CA LEU A 395 15.91 4.92 19.96
C LEU A 395 16.68 6.23 20.24
N LYS A 396 16.69 6.70 21.48
CA LYS A 396 17.44 7.92 21.86
C LYS A 396 18.94 7.67 21.82
N GLU A 397 19.38 6.54 22.36
CA GLU A 397 20.80 6.17 22.43
C GLU A 397 21.37 5.92 21.01
N HIS A 398 20.65 5.15 20.19
CA HIS A 398 21.12 4.76 18.87
C HIS A 398 20.52 5.56 17.71
N LEU A 399 19.99 6.77 17.97
CA LEU A 399 19.31 7.60 16.97
C LEU A 399 20.13 7.79 15.69
N GLY A 400 21.45 7.98 15.82
CA GLY A 400 22.35 8.11 14.67
C GLY A 400 22.39 6.88 13.78
N ARG A 401 22.40 5.67 14.37
CA ARG A 401 22.38 4.39 13.64
C ARG A 401 21.01 4.16 12.98
N VAL A 402 19.92 4.43 13.69
CA VAL A 402 18.55 4.32 13.17
C VAL A 402 18.35 5.25 11.96
N ILE A 403 18.85 6.50 12.03
CA ILE A 403 18.83 7.44 10.90
C ILE A 403 19.67 6.89 9.74
N TYR A 404 20.88 6.40 10.01
CA TYR A 404 21.75 5.83 8.98
C TYR A 404 21.08 4.66 8.23
N HIS A 405 20.48 3.71 8.97
CA HIS A 405 19.72 2.61 8.34
C HIS A 405 18.51 3.09 7.55
N THR A 406 17.78 4.06 8.09
CA THR A 406 16.65 4.68 7.35
C THR A 406 17.12 5.28 6.02
N LEU A 407 18.24 6.01 6.03
CA LEU A 407 18.80 6.58 4.81
C LEU A 407 19.29 5.51 3.81
N ARG A 408 19.86 4.41 4.30
CA ARG A 408 20.22 3.25 3.46
C ARG A 408 19.02 2.58 2.81
N MET A 409 17.86 2.59 3.48
CA MET A 409 16.63 1.99 2.95
C MET A 409 15.98 2.82 1.85
N LEU A 410 16.27 4.13 1.74
CA LEU A 410 15.66 4.98 0.72
C LEU A 410 15.94 4.50 -0.72
N PRO A 411 17.19 4.24 -1.15
CA PRO A 411 17.46 3.69 -2.47
C PRO A 411 16.71 2.39 -2.74
N GLN A 412 16.60 1.53 -1.72
CA GLN A 412 15.88 0.26 -1.78
C GLN A 412 14.37 0.50 -2.03
N GLY A 413 13.77 1.43 -1.29
CA GLY A 413 12.39 1.81 -1.49
C GLY A 413 12.11 2.34 -2.90
N PHE A 414 13.03 3.11 -3.47
CA PHE A 414 12.90 3.59 -4.84
C PHE A 414 13.00 2.46 -5.87
N ILE A 415 13.84 1.45 -5.67
CA ILE A 415 13.84 0.25 -6.54
C ILE A 415 12.48 -0.43 -6.54
N CYS A 416 11.82 -0.51 -5.39
CA CYS A 416 10.48 -1.10 -5.28
C CYS A 416 9.40 -0.38 -6.09
N THR A 417 9.67 0.83 -6.60
CA THR A 417 8.76 1.58 -7.49
C THR A 417 9.07 1.39 -8.97
N VAL A 418 10.02 0.51 -9.33
CA VAL A 418 10.44 0.27 -10.71
C VAL A 418 10.04 -1.14 -11.15
N PHE A 419 9.63 -1.27 -12.40
CA PHE A 419 9.14 -2.53 -12.97
C PHE A 419 10.23 -3.58 -13.18
N PHE A 420 11.50 -3.21 -13.11
CA PHE A 420 12.61 -4.13 -13.28
C PHE A 420 13.32 -4.35 -11.96
N GLN A 421 13.08 -5.52 -11.37
CA GLN A 421 13.78 -5.99 -10.18
C GLN A 421 14.25 -7.42 -10.46
N LYS A 422 15.52 -7.67 -10.33
CA LYS A 422 16.08 -9.01 -10.48
C LYS A 422 17.20 -9.20 -9.47
N GLU A 423 17.12 -10.29 -8.76
CA GLU A 423 18.17 -10.74 -7.86
C GLU A 423 19.49 -10.90 -8.58
N GLY A 424 20.60 -10.53 -7.93
CA GLY A 424 21.95 -10.59 -8.49
C GLY A 424 22.35 -9.43 -9.43
N VAL A 425 21.43 -8.50 -9.77
CA VAL A 425 21.73 -7.33 -10.61
C VAL A 425 21.26 -6.01 -9.99
N TYR A 426 21.37 -5.89 -8.66
CA TYR A 426 20.86 -4.74 -7.90
C TYR A 426 21.44 -3.40 -8.34
N LEU A 427 22.74 -3.33 -8.65
CA LEU A 427 23.35 -2.12 -9.16
C LEU A 427 22.64 -1.62 -10.44
N LEU A 428 22.33 -2.54 -11.35
CA LEU A 428 21.60 -2.19 -12.58
C LEU A 428 20.18 -1.70 -12.24
N CYS A 429 19.50 -2.31 -11.29
CA CYS A 429 18.18 -1.86 -10.81
C CYS A 429 18.24 -0.44 -10.24
N HIS A 430 19.27 -0.12 -9.41
CA HIS A 430 19.50 1.23 -8.90
C HIS A 430 19.76 2.25 -10.02
N LEU A 431 20.61 1.90 -10.99
CA LEU A 431 20.89 2.77 -12.14
C LEU A 431 19.64 3.03 -12.99
N ILE A 432 18.85 2.00 -13.27
CA ILE A 432 17.57 2.14 -14.01
C ILE A 432 16.62 3.05 -13.22
N THR A 433 16.51 2.84 -11.92
CA THR A 433 15.67 3.66 -11.03
C THR A 433 16.08 5.12 -11.08
N LEU A 434 17.38 5.38 -10.94
CA LEU A 434 17.94 6.73 -11.01
C LEU A 434 17.63 7.39 -12.36
N VAL A 435 17.83 6.68 -13.47
CA VAL A 435 17.52 7.18 -14.83
C VAL A 435 16.04 7.52 -14.97
N ILE A 436 15.15 6.64 -14.48
CA ILE A 436 13.69 6.86 -14.56
C ILE A 436 13.31 8.11 -13.75
N TYR A 437 13.73 8.23 -12.48
CA TYR A 437 13.35 9.37 -11.64
C TYR A 437 13.99 10.68 -12.12
N VAL A 438 15.28 10.68 -12.47
CA VAL A 438 15.95 11.88 -13.00
C VAL A 438 15.27 12.33 -14.30
N SER A 439 15.00 11.42 -15.23
CA SER A 439 14.31 11.79 -16.48
C SER A 439 12.88 12.26 -16.23
N ALA A 440 12.14 11.65 -15.28
CA ALA A 440 10.81 12.10 -14.91
C ALA A 440 10.82 13.53 -14.32
N ILE A 441 11.76 13.82 -13.41
CA ILE A 441 11.94 15.16 -12.83
C ILE A 441 12.30 16.17 -13.92
N VAL A 442 13.27 15.82 -14.78
CA VAL A 442 13.68 16.69 -15.90
C VAL A 442 12.50 16.98 -16.84
N LEU A 443 11.72 15.96 -17.20
CA LEU A 443 10.52 16.11 -18.03
C LEU A 443 9.46 16.98 -17.35
N ALA A 444 9.21 16.81 -16.06
CA ALA A 444 8.24 17.61 -15.32
C ALA A 444 8.67 19.07 -15.23
N VAL A 445 9.92 19.34 -14.84
CA VAL A 445 10.47 20.71 -14.72
C VAL A 445 10.55 21.39 -16.09
N TRP A 446 11.00 20.67 -17.11
CA TRP A 446 11.08 21.21 -18.47
C TRP A 446 9.68 21.51 -19.03
N GLY A 447 8.73 20.59 -18.83
CA GLY A 447 7.34 20.77 -19.19
C GLY A 447 6.70 21.99 -18.53
N TYR A 448 7.01 22.23 -17.25
CA TYR A 448 6.50 23.38 -16.50
C TYR A 448 7.07 24.72 -16.98
N ARG A 449 8.33 24.73 -17.42
CA ARG A 449 8.99 25.94 -17.97
C ARG A 449 8.49 26.31 -19.36
N ARG A 450 7.93 25.36 -20.08
CA ARG A 450 7.43 25.56 -21.44
C ARG A 450 6.00 26.08 -21.44
N LYS A 451 5.81 27.38 -21.81
CA LYS A 451 4.48 28.00 -21.87
C LYS A 451 3.55 27.43 -22.96
N ASP A 452 4.10 26.73 -23.94
CA ASP A 452 3.38 26.07 -25.04
C ASP A 452 2.86 24.69 -24.68
N LEU A 453 3.30 24.09 -23.56
CA LEU A 453 2.79 22.83 -23.03
C LEU A 453 1.56 23.07 -22.15
N ASN A 454 0.59 22.15 -22.22
CA ASN A 454 -0.49 22.12 -21.26
C ASN A 454 0.07 21.67 -19.90
N ASN A 455 0.00 22.55 -18.91
CA ASN A 455 0.55 22.31 -17.56
C ASN A 455 0.02 21.04 -16.89
N GLN A 456 -1.11 20.50 -17.32
CA GLN A 456 -1.69 19.29 -16.76
C GLN A 456 -0.77 18.06 -16.87
N TYR A 457 0.06 17.96 -17.91
CA TYR A 457 1.01 16.85 -18.07
C TYR A 457 2.11 16.89 -17.00
N PRO A 458 2.88 17.99 -16.87
CA PRO A 458 3.90 18.08 -15.83
C PRO A 458 3.31 18.10 -14.41
N GLU A 459 2.12 18.67 -14.19
CA GLU A 459 1.42 18.64 -12.90
C GLU A 459 1.06 17.20 -12.50
N PHE A 460 0.57 16.40 -13.43
CA PHE A 460 0.27 14.99 -13.20
C PHE A 460 1.54 14.20 -12.85
N LEU A 461 2.60 14.34 -13.65
CA LEU A 461 3.86 13.63 -13.41
C LEU A 461 4.49 14.06 -12.08
N LEU A 462 4.54 15.37 -11.79
CA LEU A 462 5.07 15.88 -10.52
C LEU A 462 4.26 15.37 -9.33
N GLY A 463 2.93 15.36 -9.43
CA GLY A 463 2.07 14.79 -8.39
C GLY A 463 2.41 13.32 -8.09
N CYS A 464 2.57 12.49 -9.13
CA CYS A 464 2.97 11.09 -8.95
C CYS A 464 4.38 10.92 -8.36
N ILE A 465 5.36 11.77 -8.78
CA ILE A 465 6.72 11.76 -8.21
C ILE A 465 6.65 12.08 -6.71
N VAL A 466 5.92 13.13 -6.32
CA VAL A 466 5.78 13.53 -4.91
C VAL A 466 5.12 12.41 -4.11
N ILE A 467 4.03 11.81 -4.61
CA ILE A 467 3.34 10.70 -3.96
C ILE A 467 4.30 9.51 -3.74
N ASN A 468 5.04 9.10 -4.78
CA ASN A 468 6.00 8.00 -4.67
C ASN A 468 7.11 8.32 -3.66
N ILE A 469 7.69 9.54 -3.70
CA ILE A 469 8.71 9.98 -2.74
C ILE A 469 8.17 9.91 -1.32
N CYS A 470 6.98 10.42 -1.07
CA CYS A 470 6.36 10.39 0.26
C CYS A 470 6.09 8.97 0.74
N PHE A 471 5.59 8.07 -0.12
CA PHE A 471 5.42 6.66 0.23
C PHE A 471 6.76 6.00 0.58
N VAL A 472 7.79 6.18 -0.25
CA VAL A 472 9.13 5.63 0.00
C VAL A 472 9.71 6.17 1.30
N LEU A 473 9.65 7.49 1.53
CA LEU A 473 10.16 8.13 2.75
C LEU A 473 9.47 7.57 4.00
N ILE A 474 8.15 7.58 4.01
CA ILE A 474 7.40 7.14 5.21
C ILE A 474 7.61 5.66 5.47
N GLN A 475 7.56 4.82 4.43
CA GLN A 475 7.83 3.39 4.61
C GLN A 475 9.27 3.14 5.09
N SER A 476 10.25 3.88 4.58
CA SER A 476 11.64 3.76 5.03
C SER A 476 11.85 4.26 6.45
N ILE A 477 11.07 5.26 6.92
CA ILE A 477 11.12 5.76 8.30
C ILE A 477 10.43 4.79 9.25
N MET A 478 9.20 4.39 8.91
CA MET A 478 8.36 3.63 9.83
C MET A 478 8.79 2.18 9.95
N TYR A 479 9.15 1.53 8.84
CA TYR A 479 9.47 0.11 8.81
C TYR A 479 10.54 -0.18 7.75
N PHE A 480 10.12 -0.74 6.63
CA PHE A 480 10.93 -0.91 5.43
C PHE A 480 10.06 -0.79 4.18
N ALA A 481 10.64 -0.27 3.11
CA ALA A 481 9.91 -0.03 1.88
C ALA A 481 9.74 -1.33 1.10
N MET A 482 8.62 -2.02 1.32
CA MET A 482 8.19 -3.16 0.50
C MET A 482 7.36 -2.70 -0.68
N GLN A 483 7.44 -3.46 -1.76
CA GLN A 483 6.68 -3.17 -2.95
C GLN A 483 5.17 -3.17 -2.72
N ARG A 484 4.63 -4.11 -1.94
CA ARG A 484 3.19 -4.14 -1.62
C ARG A 484 2.71 -2.84 -0.96
N TYR A 485 3.60 -2.10 -0.29
CA TYR A 485 3.28 -0.82 0.34
C TYR A 485 3.36 0.37 -0.60
N LEU A 486 4.05 0.21 -1.73
CA LEU A 486 4.35 1.27 -2.68
C LEU A 486 3.55 1.17 -3.99
N VAL A 487 2.88 0.03 -4.21
CA VAL A 487 2.22 -0.31 -5.48
C VAL A 487 1.11 0.65 -5.90
N TYR A 488 0.50 1.35 -4.97
CA TYR A 488 -0.71 2.16 -5.23
C TYR A 488 -0.53 3.20 -6.33
N CYS A 489 0.57 3.93 -6.33
CA CYS A 489 0.87 4.94 -7.34
C CYS A 489 1.72 4.41 -8.52
N PHE A 490 2.12 3.15 -8.49
CA PHE A 490 3.10 2.56 -9.39
C PHE A 490 2.66 2.64 -10.86
N GLY A 491 1.54 2.01 -11.21
CA GLY A 491 1.00 2.07 -12.58
C GLY A 491 0.64 3.48 -13.03
N ILE A 492 0.13 4.29 -12.10
CA ILE A 492 -0.28 5.67 -12.35
C ILE A 492 0.93 6.57 -12.66
N PHE A 493 2.06 6.37 -11.98
CA PHE A 493 3.31 7.05 -12.26
C PHE A 493 3.81 6.79 -13.69
N TYR A 494 3.79 5.53 -14.14
CA TYR A 494 4.17 5.21 -15.52
C TYR A 494 3.18 5.75 -16.57
N VAL A 495 1.90 5.83 -16.24
CA VAL A 495 0.91 6.53 -17.07
C VAL A 495 1.27 8.01 -17.20
N ALA A 496 1.55 8.69 -16.10
CA ALA A 496 1.92 10.11 -16.10
C ALA A 496 3.22 10.36 -16.86
N TYR A 497 4.22 9.49 -16.65
CA TYR A 497 5.51 9.53 -17.35
C TYR A 497 5.33 9.36 -18.87
N TYR A 498 4.59 8.32 -19.29
CA TYR A 498 4.27 8.06 -20.70
C TYR A 498 3.58 9.24 -21.36
N LEU A 499 2.56 9.81 -20.72
CA LEU A 499 1.79 10.91 -21.27
C LEU A 499 2.65 12.17 -21.44
N THR A 500 3.46 12.49 -20.43
CA THR A 500 4.36 13.65 -20.47
C THR A 500 5.43 13.47 -21.55
N LEU A 501 6.06 12.30 -21.61
CA LEU A 501 7.05 11.97 -22.63
C LEU A 501 6.45 12.03 -24.04
N LYS A 502 5.26 11.47 -24.24
CA LYS A 502 4.53 11.52 -25.52
C LYS A 502 4.24 12.95 -25.95
N GLU A 503 3.76 13.80 -25.04
CA GLU A 503 3.45 15.20 -25.37
C GLU A 503 4.72 15.99 -25.71
N VAL A 504 5.79 15.82 -24.94
CA VAL A 504 7.11 16.40 -25.20
C VAL A 504 7.64 15.99 -26.57
N PHE A 505 7.59 14.68 -26.87
CA PHE A 505 8.03 14.13 -28.15
C PHE A 505 7.20 14.67 -29.32
N ASN A 506 5.87 14.73 -29.18
CA ASN A 506 4.99 15.30 -30.19
C ASN A 506 5.34 16.76 -30.50
N ARG A 507 5.61 17.57 -29.46
CA ARG A 507 5.97 18.98 -29.62
C ARG A 507 7.33 19.17 -30.24
N PHE A 508 8.32 18.40 -29.81
CA PHE A 508 9.66 18.42 -30.40
C PHE A 508 9.62 18.09 -31.90
N TRP A 509 8.82 17.07 -32.25
CA TRP A 509 8.68 16.62 -33.63
C TRP A 509 7.93 17.64 -34.51
N HIS A 510 6.88 18.25 -33.99
CA HIS A 510 6.12 19.29 -34.73
C HIS A 510 6.90 20.61 -34.85
N GLY A 511 7.73 20.96 -33.87
CA GLY A 511 8.63 22.10 -33.94
C GLY A 511 9.69 21.96 -35.05
N ARG A 512 10.18 20.73 -35.28
CA ARG A 512 11.08 20.43 -36.42
C ARG A 512 10.36 20.43 -37.77
N LYS A 513 9.05 20.26 -37.84
CA LYS A 513 8.28 20.19 -39.08
C LYS A 513 7.98 21.55 -39.74
N LYS A 514 8.27 22.67 -39.10
CA LYS A 514 8.38 23.93 -39.81
C LYS A 514 9.60 23.97 -40.77
N GLY A 515 10.49 22.98 -40.69
CA GLY A 515 11.57 22.69 -41.62
C GLY A 515 11.72 21.19 -41.83
N ARG A 516 11.02 20.66 -42.79
CA ARG A 516 11.17 19.34 -43.50
C ARG A 516 11.75 18.14 -42.73
N ILE A 517 10.93 17.14 -42.45
CA ILE A 517 11.07 15.72 -42.86
C ILE A 517 9.81 14.95 -42.41
N LYS A 518 9.18 14.25 -43.36
CA LYS A 518 8.02 13.39 -43.17
C LYS A 518 8.50 12.00 -42.72
N PHE A 519 8.24 11.61 -41.44
CA PHE A 519 8.21 10.22 -41.02
C PHE A 519 6.78 9.83 -40.66
N GLY A 520 6.21 8.89 -41.42
CA GLY A 520 4.77 8.70 -41.58
C GLY A 520 4.07 7.76 -40.59
N PHE A 521 4.54 7.49 -39.38
CA PHE A 521 3.94 6.41 -38.57
C PHE A 521 2.97 6.87 -37.45
N TRP A 522 2.99 8.16 -37.04
CA TRP A 522 2.19 8.63 -35.89
C TRP A 522 1.19 9.75 -36.17
N MET A 523 0.92 10.05 -37.44
CA MET A 523 0.08 11.19 -37.84
C MET A 523 -1.26 10.81 -38.48
N VAL A 524 -2.01 9.90 -37.86
CA VAL A 524 -3.42 9.71 -38.25
C VAL A 524 -4.27 10.01 -37.03
N SER A 525 -4.64 11.23 -36.82
CA SER A 525 -5.88 11.69 -36.21
C SER A 525 -5.77 13.05 -35.52
N GLN A 526 -5.56 14.12 -36.27
CA GLN A 526 -6.02 15.46 -35.88
C GLN A 526 -6.49 16.23 -37.12
N LYS A 527 -7.48 15.70 -37.82
CA LYS A 527 -8.35 16.52 -38.66
C LYS A 527 -9.78 16.08 -38.44
N LYS A 528 -10.52 16.99 -37.78
CA LYS A 528 -11.98 17.11 -37.73
C LYS A 528 -12.77 15.89 -37.23
N ILE A 529 -13.16 15.94 -36.00
CA ILE A 529 -14.56 15.79 -35.58
C ILE A 529 -14.90 17.01 -34.73
#